data_2cc0c8bfa52cecd58d4bd74c375ca1a9
#
_entry.id   2cc0c8bfa52cecd58d4bd74c375ca1a9
#
_cell.length_a   1.000
_cell.length_b   1.000
_cell.length_c   1.000
_cell.angle_alpha   90.00
_cell.angle_beta   90.00
_cell.angle_gamma   90.00
#
_symmetry.space_group_name_H-M   'P 1'
#
loop_
_entity.id
_entity.type
_entity.pdbx_description
1 polymer ?
#
loop_
_entity_poly.entity_id
_entity_poly.type
_entity_poly.pdbx_seq_one_letter_code
_entity_poly.pdbx_strand_id
1 'polypeptide(L)'
;MVLPTILFGLDAQEQETLLQHLRAVSQKSETPFRVLMSTDSIDDAIDSIRSSRNVTLVIIAVDSVERDKNRLSVRLGHFAKQVNRDHYVVYYIKEQSELMSLLPLCARTAGLMVAPLEEKACRQVFSPLFEDYRKVYGRDTSDDGQWINLKSSGKLYRIRLNDVCMVQAIEKMIEFHAGKQVISVYDTMDNVEKMLGDGFIRCHRSYLINQEQIQFIDFRGMSICLTNGSSVPLARSFKESMQSRFSAGKA
;
A
#
# COMPACT_ATOMS: atom_id res chain seq x y z
N MET A 1 -6.58 1.99 8.03
CA MET A 1 -6.74 1.62 6.59
C MET A 1 -7.51 0.32 6.49
N VAL A 2 -8.38 0.13 5.49
CA VAL A 2 -9.24 -1.06 5.35
C VAL A 2 -8.71 -1.91 4.19
N LEU A 3 -8.45 -3.20 4.41
CA LEU A 3 -8.00 -4.14 3.38
C LEU A 3 -9.17 -4.49 2.44
N PRO A 4 -9.15 -4.04 1.17
CA PRO A 4 -10.15 -4.44 0.20
C PRO A 4 -10.06 -5.95 -0.04
N THR A 5 -11.19 -6.65 -0.14
CA THR A 5 -11.23 -8.10 -0.30
C THR A 5 -12.20 -8.47 -1.42
N ILE A 6 -11.77 -9.37 -2.30
CA ILE A 6 -12.57 -9.95 -3.38
C ILE A 6 -12.65 -11.45 -3.14
N LEU A 7 -13.85 -12.00 -3.24
CA LEU A 7 -14.12 -13.44 -3.10
C LEU A 7 -14.57 -13.99 -4.45
N PHE A 8 -13.98 -15.10 -4.87
CA PHE A 8 -14.32 -15.76 -6.13
C PHE A 8 -14.60 -17.25 -5.93
N GLY A 9 -15.72 -17.74 -6.47
CA GLY A 9 -16.07 -19.16 -6.57
C GLY A 9 -16.47 -19.85 -5.25
N LEU A 10 -16.78 -19.07 -4.20
CA LEU A 10 -17.26 -19.56 -2.92
C LEU A 10 -18.78 -19.69 -2.94
N ASP A 11 -19.33 -20.82 -2.47
CA ASP A 11 -20.75 -20.91 -2.21
C ASP A 11 -21.17 -20.10 -0.94
N ALA A 12 -22.47 -19.97 -0.72
CA ALA A 12 -22.99 -19.12 0.35
C ALA A 12 -22.54 -19.59 1.76
N GLN A 13 -22.45 -20.89 1.98
CA GLN A 13 -22.05 -21.46 3.28
C GLN A 13 -20.54 -21.30 3.51
N GLU A 14 -19.75 -21.57 2.49
CA GLU A 14 -18.28 -21.36 2.49
C GLU A 14 -17.94 -19.88 2.75
N GLN A 15 -18.66 -18.98 2.06
CA GLN A 15 -18.49 -17.55 2.22
C GLN A 15 -18.81 -17.09 3.64
N GLU A 16 -19.93 -17.54 4.22
CA GLU A 16 -20.32 -17.19 5.59
C GLU A 16 -19.28 -17.68 6.60
N THR A 17 -18.85 -18.94 6.49
CA THR A 17 -17.83 -19.55 7.36
C THR A 17 -16.51 -18.81 7.26
N LEU A 18 -16.05 -18.54 6.02
CA LEU A 18 -14.81 -17.79 5.78
C LEU A 18 -14.88 -16.39 6.37
N LEU A 19 -15.97 -15.67 6.16
CA LEU A 19 -16.13 -14.31 6.66
C LEU A 19 -16.18 -14.27 8.19
N GLN A 20 -16.76 -15.28 8.84
CA GLN A 20 -16.74 -15.41 10.30
C GLN A 20 -15.30 -15.53 10.81
N HIS A 21 -14.48 -16.40 10.20
CA HIS A 21 -13.08 -16.58 10.57
C HIS A 21 -12.23 -15.34 10.26
N LEU A 22 -12.45 -14.71 9.09
CA LEU A 22 -11.76 -13.47 8.73
C LEU A 22 -12.05 -12.33 9.72
N ARG A 23 -13.30 -12.20 10.18
CA ARG A 23 -13.66 -11.19 11.19
C ARG A 23 -12.92 -11.42 12.50
N ALA A 24 -12.84 -12.68 12.97
CA ALA A 24 -12.10 -13.02 14.19
C ALA A 24 -10.59 -12.69 14.06
N VAL A 25 -9.98 -12.99 12.92
CA VAL A 25 -8.57 -12.65 12.65
C VAL A 25 -8.40 -11.13 12.55
N SER A 26 -9.29 -10.45 11.83
CA SER A 26 -9.28 -9.00 11.63
C SER A 26 -9.34 -8.23 12.96
N GLN A 27 -10.21 -8.65 13.88
CA GLN A 27 -10.32 -8.05 15.22
C GLN A 27 -9.02 -8.22 16.00
N LYS A 28 -8.42 -9.41 15.95
CA LYS A 28 -7.20 -9.72 16.71
C LYS A 28 -5.97 -9.00 16.17
N SER A 29 -5.87 -8.83 14.85
CA SER A 29 -4.76 -8.14 14.17
C SER A 29 -4.98 -6.63 14.01
N GLU A 30 -6.11 -6.11 14.49
CA GLU A 30 -6.49 -4.69 14.35
C GLU A 30 -6.44 -4.19 12.89
N THR A 31 -6.71 -5.10 11.96
CA THR A 31 -6.68 -4.81 10.52
C THR A 31 -8.08 -4.99 9.95
N PRO A 32 -8.87 -3.93 9.80
CA PRO A 32 -10.21 -4.02 9.23
C PRO A 32 -10.14 -4.41 7.75
N PHE A 33 -11.08 -5.24 7.31
CA PHE A 33 -11.24 -5.59 5.90
C PHE A 33 -12.66 -5.27 5.42
N ARG A 34 -12.81 -5.12 4.11
CA ARG A 34 -14.09 -4.89 3.46
C ARG A 34 -14.21 -5.69 2.19
N VAL A 35 -15.24 -6.53 2.11
CA VAL A 35 -15.57 -7.24 0.87
C VAL A 35 -16.10 -6.23 -0.14
N LEU A 36 -15.40 -6.11 -1.26
CA LEU A 36 -15.79 -5.29 -2.39
C LEU A 36 -16.75 -6.04 -3.30
N MET A 37 -16.46 -7.33 -3.50
CA MET A 37 -17.22 -8.21 -4.37
C MET A 37 -17.09 -9.66 -3.93
N SER A 38 -18.18 -10.41 -4.11
CA SER A 38 -18.22 -11.87 -4.08
C SER A 38 -18.94 -12.33 -5.32
N THR A 39 -18.30 -13.14 -6.15
CA THR A 39 -18.81 -13.55 -7.46
C THR A 39 -18.24 -14.90 -7.89
N ASP A 40 -18.96 -15.60 -8.74
CA ASP A 40 -18.52 -16.76 -9.52
C ASP A 40 -18.26 -16.41 -10.99
N SER A 41 -18.56 -15.17 -11.39
CA SER A 41 -18.27 -14.63 -12.72
C SER A 41 -16.81 -14.17 -12.80
N ILE A 42 -16.07 -14.75 -13.75
CA ILE A 42 -14.67 -14.41 -13.99
C ILE A 42 -14.51 -12.96 -14.47
N ASP A 43 -15.44 -12.47 -15.29
CA ASP A 43 -15.39 -11.15 -15.87
C ASP A 43 -15.60 -10.08 -14.78
N ASP A 44 -16.56 -10.28 -13.88
CA ASP A 44 -16.81 -9.39 -12.75
C ASP A 44 -15.59 -9.35 -11.79
N ALA A 45 -14.97 -10.52 -11.55
CA ALA A 45 -13.77 -10.58 -10.72
C ALA A 45 -12.59 -9.82 -11.37
N ILE A 46 -12.38 -9.99 -12.68
CA ILE A 46 -11.35 -9.27 -13.45
C ILE A 46 -11.58 -7.77 -13.38
N ASP A 47 -12.81 -7.30 -13.60
CA ASP A 47 -13.12 -5.88 -13.58
C ASP A 47 -12.96 -5.27 -12.17
N SER A 48 -13.34 -6.01 -11.14
CA SER A 48 -13.15 -5.61 -9.76
C SER A 48 -11.65 -5.50 -9.41
N ILE A 49 -10.83 -6.48 -9.80
CA ILE A 49 -9.38 -6.47 -9.60
C ILE A 49 -8.74 -5.30 -10.36
N ARG A 50 -9.11 -5.10 -11.63
CA ARG A 50 -8.59 -4.02 -12.48
C ARG A 50 -8.93 -2.62 -11.96
N SER A 51 -10.13 -2.45 -11.41
CA SER A 51 -10.58 -1.17 -10.83
C SER A 51 -10.00 -0.88 -9.45
N SER A 52 -9.44 -1.89 -8.78
CA SER A 52 -8.84 -1.72 -7.45
C SER A 52 -7.53 -0.95 -7.53
N ARG A 53 -7.53 0.26 -6.97
CA ARG A 53 -6.32 1.12 -6.90
C ARG A 53 -5.40 0.77 -5.74
N ASN A 54 -5.90 0.03 -4.75
CA ASN A 54 -5.19 -0.34 -3.53
C ASN A 54 -4.79 -1.81 -3.57
N VAL A 55 -3.82 -2.17 -2.71
CA VAL A 55 -3.53 -3.58 -2.45
C VAL A 55 -4.78 -4.29 -1.95
N THR A 56 -5.12 -5.40 -2.58
CA THR A 56 -6.37 -6.12 -2.38
C THR A 56 -6.08 -7.58 -2.01
N LEU A 57 -6.84 -8.12 -1.09
CA LEU A 57 -6.88 -9.55 -0.80
C LEU A 57 -7.87 -10.21 -1.77
N VAL A 58 -7.38 -11.14 -2.58
CA VAL A 58 -8.18 -11.92 -3.54
C VAL A 58 -8.20 -13.36 -3.06
N ILE A 59 -9.36 -13.85 -2.64
CA ILE A 59 -9.55 -15.23 -2.21
C ILE A 59 -10.28 -15.97 -3.31
N ILE A 60 -9.67 -17.04 -3.81
CA ILE A 60 -10.09 -17.76 -4.98
C ILE A 60 -10.37 -19.22 -4.61
N ALA A 61 -11.62 -19.65 -4.67
CA ALA A 61 -11.96 -21.05 -4.54
C ALA A 61 -11.62 -21.80 -5.83
N VAL A 62 -11.07 -22.99 -5.67
CA VAL A 62 -10.71 -23.89 -6.76
C VAL A 62 -11.48 -25.18 -6.56
N ASP A 63 -12.35 -25.49 -7.54
CA ASP A 63 -13.20 -26.66 -7.56
C ASP A 63 -12.67 -27.67 -8.58
N SER A 64 -12.63 -28.96 -8.21
CA SER A 64 -12.14 -30.03 -9.05
C SER A 64 -13.10 -30.47 -10.17
N VAL A 65 -14.37 -30.15 -10.02
CA VAL A 65 -15.45 -30.69 -10.89
C VAL A 65 -15.33 -30.18 -12.33
N GLU A 66 -14.66 -29.05 -12.55
CA GLU A 66 -14.40 -28.52 -13.89
C GLU A 66 -12.91 -28.23 -14.11
N ARG A 67 -12.21 -29.15 -14.79
CA ARG A 67 -10.78 -28.98 -15.18
C ARG A 67 -10.48 -27.65 -15.84
N ASP A 68 -11.43 -27.08 -16.57
CA ASP A 68 -11.29 -25.77 -17.21
C ASP A 68 -11.50 -24.61 -16.23
N LYS A 69 -12.39 -24.75 -15.24
CA LYS A 69 -12.57 -23.73 -14.19
C LYS A 69 -11.35 -23.63 -13.27
N ASN A 70 -10.70 -24.75 -12.95
CA ASN A 70 -9.45 -24.74 -12.17
C ASN A 70 -8.35 -23.92 -12.87
N ARG A 71 -8.25 -24.04 -14.19
CA ARG A 71 -7.34 -23.20 -14.98
C ARG A 71 -7.75 -21.73 -14.97
N LEU A 72 -9.04 -21.41 -15.00
CA LEU A 72 -9.54 -20.04 -14.91
C LEU A 72 -9.25 -19.43 -13.54
N SER A 73 -9.49 -20.16 -12.44
CA SER A 73 -9.19 -19.71 -11.09
C SER A 73 -7.70 -19.40 -10.91
N VAL A 74 -6.81 -20.29 -11.37
CA VAL A 74 -5.36 -20.08 -11.32
C VAL A 74 -4.95 -18.86 -12.17
N ARG A 75 -5.53 -18.73 -13.38
CA ARG A 75 -5.28 -17.57 -14.26
C ARG A 75 -5.75 -16.27 -13.64
N LEU A 76 -6.87 -16.27 -12.92
CA LEU A 76 -7.36 -15.09 -12.18
C LEU A 76 -6.33 -14.64 -11.13
N GLY A 77 -5.75 -15.56 -10.38
CA GLY A 77 -4.72 -15.23 -9.41
C GLY A 77 -3.43 -14.67 -10.06
N HIS A 78 -3.02 -15.26 -11.19
CA HIS A 78 -1.90 -14.70 -11.97
C HIS A 78 -2.22 -13.30 -12.50
N PHE A 79 -3.44 -13.10 -13.01
CA PHE A 79 -3.91 -11.80 -13.47
C PHE A 79 -3.90 -10.76 -12.33
N ALA A 80 -4.38 -11.12 -11.15
CA ALA A 80 -4.32 -10.24 -9.98
C ALA A 80 -2.88 -9.78 -9.70
N LYS A 81 -1.92 -10.70 -9.74
CA LYS A 81 -0.49 -10.39 -9.57
C LYS A 81 0.13 -9.59 -10.72
N GLN A 82 -0.42 -9.67 -11.93
CA GLN A 82 -0.01 -8.81 -13.05
C GLN A 82 -0.53 -7.38 -12.90
N VAL A 83 -1.76 -7.22 -12.41
CA VAL A 83 -2.35 -5.89 -12.16
C VAL A 83 -1.60 -5.17 -11.05
N ASN A 84 -1.35 -5.86 -9.94
CA ASN A 84 -0.52 -5.33 -8.85
C ASN A 84 0.21 -6.50 -8.16
N ARG A 85 1.55 -6.47 -8.16
CA ARG A 85 2.38 -7.51 -7.54
C ARG A 85 2.16 -7.65 -6.04
N ASP A 86 1.68 -6.60 -5.40
CA ASP A 86 1.45 -6.54 -3.96
C ASP A 86 0.07 -7.07 -3.55
N HIS A 87 -0.84 -7.36 -4.49
CA HIS A 87 -2.10 -8.03 -4.16
C HIS A 87 -1.82 -9.34 -3.43
N TYR A 88 -2.55 -9.60 -2.35
CA TYR A 88 -2.54 -10.88 -1.65
C TYR A 88 -3.49 -11.84 -2.35
N VAL A 89 -2.98 -12.93 -2.90
CA VAL A 89 -3.77 -13.99 -3.53
C VAL A 89 -3.75 -15.21 -2.63
N VAL A 90 -4.93 -15.66 -2.20
CA VAL A 90 -5.10 -16.86 -1.37
C VAL A 90 -6.01 -17.82 -2.13
N TYR A 91 -5.55 -19.06 -2.31
CA TYR A 91 -6.38 -20.12 -2.88
C TYR A 91 -7.04 -20.95 -1.80
N TYR A 92 -8.30 -21.27 -2.04
CA TYR A 92 -9.06 -22.24 -1.25
C TYR A 92 -9.38 -23.44 -2.13
N ILE A 93 -8.77 -24.58 -1.81
CA ILE A 93 -8.90 -25.82 -2.58
C ILE A 93 -10.01 -26.65 -1.90
N LYS A 94 -11.10 -26.91 -2.66
CA LYS A 94 -12.26 -27.63 -2.16
C LYS A 94 -12.00 -29.13 -1.97
N GLU A 95 -11.13 -29.72 -2.81
CA GLU A 95 -10.79 -31.14 -2.72
C GLU A 95 -9.30 -31.36 -2.48
N GLN A 96 -8.98 -32.08 -1.40
CA GLN A 96 -7.60 -32.36 -1.01
C GLN A 96 -6.82 -33.14 -2.07
N SER A 97 -7.49 -33.98 -2.87
CA SER A 97 -6.90 -34.73 -3.98
C SER A 97 -6.26 -33.85 -5.04
N GLU A 98 -6.77 -32.62 -5.23
CA GLU A 98 -6.27 -31.65 -6.21
C GLU A 98 -5.06 -30.85 -5.75
N LEU A 99 -4.73 -30.90 -4.44
CA LEU A 99 -3.66 -30.08 -3.85
C LEU A 99 -2.34 -30.22 -4.60
N MET A 100 -1.92 -31.46 -4.87
CA MET A 100 -0.61 -31.73 -5.48
C MET A 100 -0.53 -31.26 -6.93
N SER A 101 -1.64 -31.28 -7.66
CA SER A 101 -1.72 -30.83 -9.05
C SER A 101 -1.73 -29.31 -9.15
N LEU A 102 -2.26 -28.62 -8.15
CA LEU A 102 -2.41 -27.18 -8.14
C LEU A 102 -1.21 -26.44 -7.54
N LEU A 103 -0.47 -27.07 -6.62
CA LEU A 103 0.70 -26.45 -5.98
C LEU A 103 1.69 -25.80 -6.96
N PRO A 104 2.11 -26.46 -8.05
CA PRO A 104 3.03 -25.85 -9.01
C PRO A 104 2.45 -24.64 -9.74
N LEU A 105 1.11 -24.59 -9.91
CA LEU A 105 0.41 -23.53 -10.62
C LEU A 105 0.14 -22.32 -9.72
N CYS A 106 0.09 -22.52 -8.41
CA CYS A 106 -0.17 -21.50 -7.42
C CYS A 106 1.09 -20.72 -6.98
N ALA A 107 2.09 -20.62 -7.85
CA ALA A 107 3.31 -19.88 -7.58
C ALA A 107 3.03 -18.40 -7.26
N ARG A 108 3.72 -17.87 -6.24
CA ARG A 108 3.59 -16.49 -5.74
C ARG A 108 2.26 -16.18 -5.03
N THR A 109 1.65 -17.17 -4.41
CA THR A 109 0.48 -16.96 -3.54
C THR A 109 0.89 -16.42 -2.18
N ALA A 110 -0.04 -15.70 -1.56
CA ALA A 110 0.10 -15.25 -0.18
C ALA A 110 -0.32 -16.34 0.82
N GLY A 111 -1.10 -17.32 0.38
CA GLY A 111 -1.53 -18.45 1.18
C GLY A 111 -2.35 -19.47 0.39
N LEU A 112 -2.48 -20.64 1.00
CA LEU A 112 -3.27 -21.73 0.47
C LEU A 112 -4.03 -22.40 1.61
N MET A 113 -5.30 -22.64 1.40
CA MET A 113 -6.19 -23.35 2.32
C MET A 113 -6.81 -24.53 1.62
N VAL A 114 -7.11 -25.57 2.38
CA VAL A 114 -7.78 -26.79 1.88
C VAL A 114 -9.03 -27.01 2.72
N ALA A 115 -10.10 -27.46 2.08
CA ALA A 115 -11.34 -27.82 2.78
C ALA A 115 -11.12 -28.93 3.83
N PRO A 116 -11.86 -28.87 4.96
CA PRO A 116 -12.85 -27.86 5.33
C PRO A 116 -12.22 -26.54 5.82
N LEU A 117 -12.98 -25.44 5.77
CA LEU A 117 -12.58 -24.14 6.31
C LEU A 117 -12.54 -24.16 7.85
N GLU A 118 -11.40 -24.58 8.39
CA GLU A 118 -11.19 -24.62 9.84
C GLU A 118 -10.65 -23.27 10.36
N GLU A 119 -11.10 -22.86 11.55
CA GLU A 119 -10.63 -21.63 12.18
C GLU A 119 -9.09 -21.58 12.30
N LYS A 120 -8.47 -22.71 12.67
CA LYS A 120 -7.01 -22.82 12.83
C LYS A 120 -6.29 -22.56 11.51
N ALA A 121 -6.76 -23.18 10.42
CA ALA A 121 -6.18 -23.01 9.07
C ALA A 121 -6.35 -21.56 8.59
N CYS A 122 -7.54 -21.00 8.74
CA CYS A 122 -7.78 -19.59 8.41
C CYS A 122 -6.87 -18.64 9.20
N ARG A 123 -6.71 -18.88 10.50
CA ARG A 123 -5.81 -18.09 11.34
C ARG A 123 -4.35 -18.17 10.88
N GLN A 124 -3.86 -19.36 10.55
CA GLN A 124 -2.48 -19.56 10.09
C GLN A 124 -2.20 -18.83 8.78
N VAL A 125 -3.15 -18.76 7.86
CA VAL A 125 -3.00 -18.07 6.58
C VAL A 125 -3.20 -16.57 6.71
N PHE A 126 -4.27 -16.12 7.38
CA PHE A 126 -4.66 -14.71 7.36
C PHE A 126 -3.99 -13.85 8.44
N SER A 127 -3.56 -14.42 9.60
CA SER A 127 -2.90 -13.58 10.62
C SER A 127 -1.59 -12.96 10.12
N PRO A 128 -0.66 -13.72 9.49
CA PRO A 128 0.55 -13.12 8.91
C PRO A 128 0.24 -12.10 7.81
N LEU A 129 -0.77 -12.36 6.97
CA LEU A 129 -1.21 -11.48 5.91
C LEU A 129 -1.71 -10.13 6.44
N PHE A 130 -2.56 -10.16 7.47
CA PHE A 130 -3.13 -8.96 8.06
C PHE A 130 -2.05 -8.17 8.82
N GLU A 131 -1.13 -8.86 9.49
CA GLU A 131 0.02 -8.21 10.13
C GLU A 131 0.97 -7.58 9.11
N ASP A 132 1.24 -8.26 7.99
CA ASP A 132 2.06 -7.72 6.90
C ASP A 132 1.38 -6.50 6.27
N TYR A 133 0.08 -6.61 5.94
CA TYR A 133 -0.69 -5.48 5.44
C TYR A 133 -0.65 -4.30 6.41
N ARG A 134 -0.80 -4.54 7.71
CA ARG A 134 -0.71 -3.50 8.73
C ARG A 134 0.70 -2.88 8.80
N LYS A 135 1.75 -3.69 8.73
CA LYS A 135 3.15 -3.20 8.77
C LYS A 135 3.51 -2.40 7.53
N VAL A 136 3.07 -2.82 6.36
CA VAL A 136 3.46 -2.20 5.09
C VAL A 136 2.53 -1.04 4.73
N TYR A 137 1.23 -1.23 4.91
CA TYR A 137 0.20 -0.27 4.48
C TYR A 137 -0.55 0.35 5.65
N GLY A 138 -0.45 -0.22 6.85
CA GLY A 138 -1.08 0.25 8.08
C GLY A 138 -0.19 1.16 8.91
N ARG A 139 0.94 1.62 8.36
CA ARG A 139 1.72 2.67 9.00
C ARG A 139 0.80 3.85 9.18
N ASP A 140 0.39 3.99 10.44
CA ASP A 140 -0.40 5.06 11.02
C ASP A 140 -1.70 5.44 10.30
N THR A 141 -2.78 4.71 10.62
CA THR A 141 -4.11 5.32 10.59
C THR A 141 -4.43 6.11 11.87
N SER A 142 -3.47 6.25 12.76
CA SER A 142 -3.40 7.38 13.70
C SER A 142 -2.82 8.63 13.01
N ASP A 143 -2.15 8.46 11.87
CA ASP A 143 -2.00 9.50 10.88
C ASP A 143 -3.17 9.36 9.89
N ASP A 144 -4.27 9.94 10.20
CA ASP A 144 -5.27 10.52 9.30
C ASP A 144 -4.44 11.50 8.46
N GLY A 145 -3.77 10.96 7.40
CA GLY A 145 -2.62 11.54 6.76
C GLY A 145 -2.88 13.00 6.55
N GLN A 146 -2.14 13.86 7.24
CA GLN A 146 -2.44 15.29 7.29
C GLN A 146 -2.66 15.73 5.85
N TRP A 147 -3.90 16.12 5.58
CA TRP A 147 -4.26 16.64 4.29
C TRP A 147 -3.95 18.13 4.31
N ILE A 148 -3.23 18.58 3.32
CA ILE A 148 -3.04 20.01 3.11
C ILE A 148 -3.91 20.48 1.96
N ASN A 149 -4.45 21.67 2.12
CA ASN A 149 -5.26 22.33 1.11
C ASN A 149 -4.42 23.45 0.50
N LEU A 150 -4.12 23.32 -0.78
CA LEU A 150 -3.31 24.27 -1.53
C LEU A 150 -4.22 25.02 -2.54
N LYS A 151 -4.22 26.35 -2.50
CA LYS A 151 -4.93 27.15 -3.48
C LYS A 151 -3.97 27.57 -4.59
N SER A 152 -4.25 27.17 -5.83
CA SER A 152 -3.45 27.53 -7.00
C SER A 152 -4.36 27.82 -8.18
N SER A 153 -4.17 28.96 -8.85
CA SER A 153 -4.88 29.34 -10.08
C SER A 153 -6.40 29.19 -9.96
N GLY A 154 -6.97 29.61 -8.83
CA GLY A 154 -8.43 29.52 -8.57
C GLY A 154 -8.95 28.11 -8.24
N LYS A 155 -8.08 27.11 -8.17
CA LYS A 155 -8.42 25.73 -7.79
C LYS A 155 -7.97 25.43 -6.38
N LEU A 156 -8.72 24.58 -5.68
CA LEU A 156 -8.35 24.02 -4.38
C LEU A 156 -7.87 22.60 -4.58
N TYR A 157 -6.58 22.35 -4.30
CA TYR A 157 -5.97 21.03 -4.30
C TYR A 157 -5.95 20.50 -2.88
N ARG A 158 -6.46 19.30 -2.68
CA ARG A 158 -6.35 18.57 -1.42
C ARG A 158 -5.39 17.41 -1.62
N ILE A 159 -4.20 17.49 -1.03
CA ILE A 159 -3.16 16.48 -1.17
C ILE A 159 -2.78 15.91 0.19
N ARG A 160 -2.37 14.64 0.21
CA ARG A 160 -1.83 14.04 1.43
C ARG A 160 -0.42 14.53 1.67
N LEU A 161 -0.10 14.84 2.91
CA LEU A 161 1.22 15.31 3.30
C LEU A 161 2.31 14.27 2.96
N ASN A 162 2.00 12.98 3.15
CA ASN A 162 2.91 11.87 2.85
C ASN A 162 3.21 11.68 1.36
N ASP A 163 2.33 12.18 0.47
CA ASP A 163 2.56 12.15 -0.98
C ASP A 163 3.53 13.25 -1.42
N VAL A 164 3.74 14.26 -0.57
CA VAL A 164 4.69 15.35 -0.84
C VAL A 164 6.11 14.87 -0.54
N CYS A 165 6.95 14.75 -1.56
CA CYS A 165 8.34 14.35 -1.39
C CYS A 165 9.27 15.53 -1.09
N MET A 166 9.01 16.66 -1.74
CA MET A 166 9.78 17.90 -1.52
C MET A 166 8.94 19.14 -1.84
N VAL A 167 9.38 20.25 -1.31
CA VAL A 167 8.88 21.59 -1.64
C VAL A 167 10.05 22.45 -2.07
N GLN A 168 9.88 23.19 -3.17
CA GLN A 168 10.90 24.04 -3.76
C GLN A 168 10.39 25.47 -3.92
N ALA A 169 11.20 26.46 -3.53
CA ALA A 169 10.95 27.85 -3.87
C ALA A 169 11.54 28.17 -5.23
N ILE A 170 10.70 28.63 -6.16
CA ILE A 170 11.08 29.10 -7.48
C ILE A 170 10.53 30.51 -7.65
N GLU A 171 11.45 31.48 -7.76
CA GLU A 171 11.11 32.92 -7.85
C GLU A 171 10.19 33.38 -6.70
N LYS A 172 8.91 33.64 -7.00
CA LYS A 172 7.88 34.11 -6.05
C LYS A 172 6.87 33.02 -5.69
N MET A 173 7.10 31.79 -6.16
CA MET A 173 6.18 30.65 -5.98
C MET A 173 6.84 29.56 -5.18
N ILE A 174 6.02 28.82 -4.48
CA ILE A 174 6.39 27.57 -3.80
C ILE A 174 5.77 26.40 -4.56
N GLU A 175 6.58 25.45 -4.98
CA GLU A 175 6.15 24.24 -5.67
C GLU A 175 6.16 23.05 -4.74
N PHE A 176 5.00 22.38 -4.62
CA PHE A 176 4.83 21.13 -3.91
C PHE A 176 4.92 19.97 -4.88
N HIS A 177 5.90 19.11 -4.72
CA HIS A 177 6.08 17.90 -5.54
C HIS A 177 5.42 16.72 -4.83
N ALA A 178 4.24 16.31 -5.33
CA ALA A 178 3.43 15.23 -4.76
C ALA A 178 3.19 14.12 -5.79
N GLY A 179 3.94 13.04 -5.69
CA GLY A 179 3.90 11.95 -6.67
C GLY A 179 4.28 12.42 -8.06
N LYS A 180 3.33 12.38 -9.01
CA LYS A 180 3.49 12.88 -10.39
C LYS A 180 3.00 14.32 -10.57
N GLN A 181 2.48 14.95 -9.53
CA GLN A 181 1.90 16.29 -9.60
C GLN A 181 2.87 17.33 -9.02
N VAL A 182 2.90 18.51 -9.63
CA VAL A 182 3.55 19.71 -9.11
C VAL A 182 2.49 20.77 -8.95
N ILE A 183 2.34 21.30 -7.74
CA ILE A 183 1.33 22.33 -7.43
C ILE A 183 2.08 23.57 -6.96
N SER A 184 1.92 24.68 -7.70
CA SER A 184 2.58 25.95 -7.40
C SER A 184 1.62 26.87 -6.65
N VAL A 185 2.06 27.45 -5.53
CA VAL A 185 1.29 28.38 -4.72
C VAL A 185 2.08 29.63 -4.41
N TYR A 186 1.39 30.75 -4.14
CA TYR A 186 2.03 31.95 -3.61
C TYR A 186 2.13 31.86 -2.09
N ASP A 187 3.31 31.59 -1.56
CA ASP A 187 3.59 31.54 -0.13
C ASP A 187 5.10 31.74 0.11
N THR A 188 5.52 31.73 1.38
CA THR A 188 6.91 31.78 1.80
C THR A 188 7.36 30.43 2.34
N MET A 189 8.66 30.12 2.19
CA MET A 189 9.21 28.86 2.72
C MET A 189 9.02 28.74 4.23
N ASP A 190 9.06 29.84 4.97
CA ASP A 190 8.91 29.83 6.44
C ASP A 190 7.46 29.53 6.86
N ASN A 191 6.47 30.00 6.10
CA ASN A 191 5.06 29.65 6.32
C ASN A 191 4.80 28.19 5.99
N VAL A 192 5.34 27.73 4.87
CA VAL A 192 5.20 26.34 4.41
C VAL A 192 5.88 25.38 5.39
N GLU A 193 7.06 25.70 5.90
CA GLU A 193 7.76 24.90 6.91
C GLU A 193 6.90 24.72 8.18
N LYS A 194 6.28 25.80 8.66
CA LYS A 194 5.35 25.76 9.81
C LYS A 194 4.10 24.92 9.51
N MET A 195 3.56 25.05 8.29
CA MET A 195 2.37 24.30 7.86
C MET A 195 2.63 22.79 7.74
N LEU A 196 3.82 22.41 7.28
CA LEU A 196 4.19 21.01 7.05
C LEU A 196 4.63 20.29 8.33
N GLY A 197 5.10 21.03 9.35
CA GLY A 197 5.50 20.51 10.65
C GLY A 197 6.77 19.65 10.63
N ASP A 198 6.98 18.88 11.70
CA ASP A 198 8.23 18.16 11.99
C ASP A 198 8.60 17.04 11.02
N GLY A 199 7.64 16.58 10.18
CA GLY A 199 7.87 15.60 9.13
C GLY A 199 8.73 16.12 7.97
N PHE A 200 8.84 17.46 7.85
CA PHE A 200 9.62 18.10 6.79
C PHE A 200 10.85 18.79 7.36
N ILE A 201 11.94 18.70 6.61
CA ILE A 201 13.23 19.27 7.04
C ILE A 201 13.71 20.25 6.00
N ARG A 202 14.10 21.43 6.45
CA ARG A 202 14.77 22.40 5.58
C ARG A 202 16.21 22.00 5.38
N CYS A 203 16.59 21.74 4.14
CA CYS A 203 17.96 21.36 3.77
C CYS A 203 18.68 22.43 2.94
N HIS A 204 17.92 23.41 2.45
CA HIS A 204 18.44 24.55 1.66
C HIS A 204 17.53 25.76 1.85
N ARG A 205 18.01 26.97 1.55
CA ARG A 205 17.17 28.18 1.56
C ARG A 205 15.90 28.06 0.70
N SER A 206 15.95 27.22 -0.34
CA SER A 206 14.87 27.00 -1.33
C SER A 206 14.30 25.60 -1.31
N TYR A 207 14.65 24.72 -0.37
CA TYR A 207 14.14 23.34 -0.33
C TYR A 207 13.75 22.90 1.09
N LEU A 208 12.55 22.32 1.15
CA LEU A 208 12.07 21.48 2.24
C LEU A 208 11.87 20.05 1.70
N ILE A 209 12.26 19.05 2.44
CA ILE A 209 12.14 17.64 2.05
C ILE A 209 11.38 16.85 3.11
N ASN A 210 10.59 15.90 2.68
CA ASN A 210 9.97 14.93 3.57
C ASN A 210 11.04 13.96 4.07
N GLN A 211 11.23 13.87 5.38
CA GLN A 211 12.29 13.04 5.96
C GLN A 211 12.09 11.54 5.67
N GLU A 212 10.85 11.08 5.52
CA GLU A 212 10.53 9.68 5.19
C GLU A 212 10.84 9.32 3.74
N GLN A 213 11.00 10.32 2.89
CA GLN A 213 11.33 10.15 1.47
C GLN A 213 12.84 10.25 1.18
N ILE A 214 13.68 10.38 2.22
CA ILE A 214 15.13 10.41 2.06
C ILE A 214 15.64 8.98 1.83
N GLN A 215 16.28 8.75 0.67
CA GLN A 215 16.95 7.49 0.37
C GLN A 215 18.37 7.46 0.95
N PHE A 216 19.16 8.53 0.70
CA PHE A 216 20.48 8.74 1.31
C PHE A 216 20.88 10.22 1.28
N ILE A 217 21.83 10.56 2.14
CA ILE A 217 22.42 11.91 2.23
C ILE A 217 23.91 11.80 1.92
N ASP A 218 24.36 12.50 0.88
CA ASP A 218 25.76 12.66 0.57
C ASP A 218 26.30 13.95 1.19
N PHE A 219 26.89 13.83 2.37
CA PHE A 219 27.51 14.97 3.08
C PHE A 219 28.80 15.48 2.46
N ARG A 220 29.44 14.71 1.54
CA ARG A 220 30.61 15.15 0.79
C ARG A 220 30.19 15.87 -0.48
N GLY A 221 29.27 15.28 -1.24
CA GLY A 221 28.70 15.87 -2.45
C GLY A 221 27.67 16.95 -2.17
N MET A 222 27.31 17.21 -0.88
CA MET A 222 26.33 18.22 -0.48
C MET A 222 24.99 18.07 -1.20
N SER A 223 24.48 16.85 -1.26
CA SER A 223 23.22 16.51 -1.91
C SER A 223 22.42 15.47 -1.12
N ILE A 224 21.12 15.44 -1.32
CA ILE A 224 20.20 14.49 -0.72
C ILE A 224 19.42 13.82 -1.85
N CYS A 225 19.46 12.50 -1.90
CA CYS A 225 18.68 11.71 -2.84
C CYS A 225 17.38 11.25 -2.19
N LEU A 226 16.27 11.44 -2.89
CA LEU A 226 14.95 11.03 -2.46
C LEU A 226 14.56 9.70 -3.09
N THR A 227 13.61 9.00 -2.47
CA THR A 227 13.13 7.67 -2.92
C THR A 227 12.55 7.66 -4.34
N ASN A 228 12.08 8.80 -4.84
CA ASN A 228 11.61 8.99 -6.21
C ASN A 228 12.73 9.22 -7.23
N GLY A 229 14.01 9.17 -6.81
CA GLY A 229 15.19 9.42 -7.63
C GLY A 229 15.56 10.91 -7.81
N SER A 230 14.80 11.84 -7.24
CA SER A 230 15.15 13.26 -7.28
C SER A 230 16.34 13.55 -6.36
N SER A 231 17.19 14.50 -6.76
CA SER A 231 18.30 14.97 -5.94
C SER A 231 18.11 16.45 -5.60
N VAL A 232 18.27 16.80 -4.33
CA VAL A 232 18.17 18.18 -3.83
C VAL A 232 19.49 18.63 -3.19
N PRO A 233 19.87 19.91 -3.31
CA PRO A 233 21.10 20.41 -2.71
C PRO A 233 20.99 20.52 -1.18
N LEU A 234 22.07 20.19 -0.49
CA LEU A 234 22.25 20.44 0.94
C LEU A 234 23.12 21.69 1.14
N ALA A 235 22.56 22.73 1.73
CA ALA A 235 23.35 23.92 2.01
C ALA A 235 24.24 23.73 3.25
N ARG A 236 25.41 24.37 3.27
CA ARG A 236 26.38 24.25 4.39
C ARG A 236 25.78 24.61 5.75
N SER A 237 24.91 25.63 5.78
CA SER A 237 24.23 26.07 6.99
C SER A 237 23.28 25.03 7.62
N PHE A 238 22.82 24.05 6.81
CA PHE A 238 21.91 22.99 7.29
C PHE A 238 22.62 21.64 7.53
N LYS A 239 23.92 21.55 7.18
CA LYS A 239 24.67 20.30 7.27
C LYS A 239 24.74 19.73 8.71
N GLU A 240 25.06 20.58 9.69
CA GLU A 240 25.20 20.14 11.09
C GLU A 240 23.87 19.66 11.68
N SER A 241 22.77 20.39 11.41
CA SER A 241 21.44 19.98 11.87
C SER A 241 21.00 18.66 11.25
N MET A 242 21.30 18.44 9.95
CA MET A 242 21.04 17.17 9.27
C MET A 242 21.89 16.03 9.84
N GLN A 243 23.18 16.28 10.10
CA GLN A 243 24.05 15.27 10.71
C GLN A 243 23.57 14.87 12.11
N SER A 244 23.24 15.83 12.98
CA SER A 244 22.76 15.52 14.32
C SER A 244 21.45 14.74 14.30
N ARG A 245 20.54 15.06 13.40
CA ARG A 245 19.22 14.40 13.29
C ARG A 245 19.29 12.95 12.78
N PHE A 246 20.21 12.67 11.85
CA PHE A 246 20.35 11.34 11.24
C PHE A 246 21.55 10.52 11.76
N SER A 247 22.44 11.10 12.56
CA SER A 247 23.54 10.37 13.20
C SER A 247 23.17 9.74 14.55
N ALA A 248 22.04 10.11 15.15
CA ALA A 248 21.57 9.58 16.43
C ALA A 248 21.05 8.11 16.38
N GLY A 249 21.14 7.46 15.24
CA GLY A 249 20.70 6.06 15.01
C GLY A 249 21.81 5.02 15.07
N LYS A 250 22.93 5.27 15.76
CA LYS A 250 23.94 4.23 16.08
C LYS A 250 23.83 3.86 17.55
N ALA A 251 22.99 2.89 17.85
CA ALA A 251 23.11 2.00 18.99
C ALA A 251 22.65 0.61 18.55
#